data_cc12f6fb6d05a15d6ffc5afd40a3929e
#
_entry.id   cc12f6fb6d05a15d6ffc5afd40a3929e
#
_cell.length_a   1.000
_cell.length_b   1.000
_cell.length_c   1.000
_cell.angle_alpha   90.00
_cell.angle_beta   90.00
_cell.angle_gamma   90.00
#
_symmetry.space_group_name_H-M   'P 1'
#
loop_
_entity.id
_entity.type
_entity.pdbx_description
1 polymer ?
#
loop_
_entity_poly.entity_id
_entity_poly.type
_entity_poly.pdbx_seq_one_letter_code
_entity_poly.pdbx_strand_id
1 'polypeptide(L)' 'MTNKEELLQIITKLERLDEEKAAVSQDITDTLAESKVKGYDIKILKQILKLRKMDDDERIRQEEELEIYKSIIGIK' A
#
# COMPACT_ATOMS: atom_id res chain seq x y z
N MET A 1 15.44 -27.34 -2.72
CA MET A 1 16.42 -26.98 -3.75
C MET A 1 15.77 -26.19 -4.86
N THR A 2 16.35 -25.06 -5.23
CA THR A 2 15.74 -24.12 -6.17
C THR A 2 15.97 -24.55 -7.60
N ASN A 3 14.92 -24.68 -8.37
CA ASN A 3 14.93 -25.02 -9.77
C ASN A 3 15.23 -23.75 -10.58
N LYS A 4 16.03 -23.86 -11.64
CA LYS A 4 16.42 -22.72 -12.48
C LYS A 4 15.21 -22.03 -13.12
N GLU A 5 14.26 -22.80 -13.63
CA GLU A 5 13.06 -22.23 -14.26
C GLU A 5 12.19 -21.47 -13.25
N GLU A 6 11.99 -22.05 -12.08
CA GLU A 6 11.24 -21.41 -11.00
C GLU A 6 11.92 -20.11 -10.57
N LEU A 7 13.24 -20.14 -10.41
CA LEU A 7 14.00 -18.94 -10.04
C LEU A 7 13.87 -17.85 -11.10
N LEU A 8 13.96 -18.20 -12.38
CA LEU A 8 13.80 -17.24 -13.48
C LEU A 8 12.38 -16.65 -13.51
N GLN A 9 11.37 -17.45 -13.24
CA GLN A 9 9.98 -16.94 -13.15
C GLN A 9 9.82 -15.95 -12.01
N ILE A 10 10.40 -16.23 -10.86
CA ILE A 10 10.38 -15.32 -9.71
C ILE A 10 11.07 -14.01 -10.04
N ILE A 11 12.26 -14.08 -10.65
CA ILE A 11 13.02 -12.88 -11.04
C ILE A 11 12.23 -12.04 -12.04
N THR A 12 11.66 -12.67 -13.07
CA THR A 12 10.86 -11.97 -14.08
C THR A 12 9.66 -11.26 -13.46
N LYS A 13 8.99 -11.93 -12.51
CA LYS A 13 7.86 -11.34 -11.80
C LYS A 13 8.30 -10.14 -10.95
N LEU A 14 9.43 -10.27 -10.24
CA LEU A 14 9.96 -9.16 -9.44
C LEU A 14 10.36 -7.97 -10.29
N GLU A 15 10.98 -8.20 -11.44
CA GLU A 15 11.36 -7.14 -12.38
C GLU A 15 10.12 -6.39 -12.90
N ARG A 16 9.06 -7.13 -13.25
CA ARG A 16 7.80 -6.53 -13.69
C ARG A 16 7.17 -5.69 -12.58
N LEU A 17 7.13 -6.21 -11.36
CA LEU A 17 6.57 -5.48 -10.21
C LEU A 17 7.39 -4.22 -9.90
N ASP A 18 8.70 -4.29 -10.07
CA ASP A 18 9.58 -3.14 -9.88
C ASP A 18 9.32 -2.04 -10.92
N GLU A 19 9.08 -2.43 -12.18
CA GLU A 19 8.69 -1.49 -13.23
C GLU A 19 7.33 -0.84 -12.93
N GLU A 20 6.36 -1.63 -12.49
CA GLU A 20 5.03 -1.13 -12.09
C GLU A 20 5.15 -0.15 -10.92
N LYS A 21 5.99 -0.47 -9.95
CA LYS A 21 6.26 0.40 -8.81
C LYS A 21 6.85 1.73 -9.25
N ALA A 22 7.80 1.70 -10.17
CA ALA A 22 8.42 2.91 -10.72
C ALA A 22 7.40 3.80 -11.44
N ALA A 23 6.50 3.19 -12.22
CA ALA A 23 5.44 3.91 -12.91
C ALA A 23 4.47 4.57 -11.91
N VAL A 24 4.06 3.83 -10.87
CA VAL A 24 3.19 4.38 -9.82
C VAL A 24 3.87 5.51 -9.07
N SER A 25 5.16 5.37 -8.75
CA SER A 25 5.95 6.44 -8.11
C SER A 25 6.00 7.70 -8.95
N GLN A 26 6.13 7.56 -10.27
CA GLN A 26 6.12 8.68 -11.20
C GLN A 26 4.74 9.37 -11.22
N ASP A 27 3.65 8.59 -11.22
CA ASP A 27 2.29 9.12 -11.17
C ASP A 27 2.05 9.92 -9.90
N ILE A 28 2.56 9.46 -8.77
CA ILE A 28 2.48 10.20 -7.49
C ILE A 28 3.23 11.53 -7.60
N THR A 29 4.44 11.51 -8.13
CA THR A 29 5.25 12.70 -8.31
C THR A 29 4.54 13.71 -9.22
N ASP A 30 3.97 13.25 -10.32
CA ASP A 30 3.25 14.09 -11.26
C ASP A 30 1.99 14.70 -10.63
N THR A 31 1.24 13.91 -9.87
CA THR A 31 0.03 14.38 -9.18
C THR A 31 0.37 15.46 -8.16
N LEU A 32 1.45 15.28 -7.39
CA LEU A 32 1.91 16.28 -6.44
C LEU A 32 2.36 17.56 -7.13
N ALA A 33 3.06 17.45 -8.26
CA ALA A 33 3.49 18.63 -9.04
C ALA A 33 2.29 19.42 -9.57
N GLU A 34 1.28 18.73 -10.11
CA GLU A 34 0.03 19.35 -10.56
C GLU A 34 -0.72 20.03 -9.42
N SER A 35 -0.75 19.39 -8.25
CA SER A 35 -1.39 19.94 -7.06
C SER A 35 -0.71 21.23 -6.59
N LYS A 36 0.61 21.28 -6.66
CA LYS A 36 1.40 22.47 -6.33
C LYS A 36 1.08 23.63 -7.26
N VAL A 37 0.94 23.37 -8.56
CA VAL A 37 0.56 24.37 -9.55
C VAL A 37 -0.82 24.96 -9.24
N LYS A 38 -1.73 24.12 -8.74
CA LYS A 38 -3.09 24.55 -8.33
C LYS A 38 -3.11 25.31 -7.00
N GLY A 39 -1.98 25.42 -6.31
CA GLY A 39 -1.86 26.17 -5.07
C GLY A 39 -1.96 25.37 -3.78
N TYR A 40 -1.98 24.04 -3.87
CA TYR A 40 -2.02 23.20 -2.69
C TYR A 40 -0.64 23.05 -2.05
N ASP A 41 -0.61 22.91 -0.73
CA ASP A 41 0.63 22.68 0.03
C ASP A 41 0.93 21.17 0.02
N ILE A 42 2.04 20.81 -0.61
CA ILE A 42 2.46 19.40 -0.76
C ILE A 42 2.71 18.73 0.60
N LYS A 43 3.29 19.47 1.54
CA LYS A 43 3.56 18.98 2.90
C LYS A 43 2.27 18.57 3.61
N ILE A 44 1.26 19.41 3.51
CA ILE A 44 -0.05 19.16 4.13
C ILE A 44 -0.74 17.97 3.46
N LEU A 45 -0.69 17.88 2.14
CA LEU A 45 -1.26 16.74 1.41
C LEU A 45 -0.64 15.42 1.87
N LYS A 46 0.68 15.37 2.03
CA LYS A 46 1.38 14.17 2.51
C LYS A 46 0.99 13.82 3.95
N GLN A 47 0.81 14.81 4.81
CA GLN A 47 0.36 14.59 6.19
C GLN A 47 -1.06 14.01 6.23
N ILE A 48 -1.96 14.54 5.41
CA ILE A 48 -3.34 14.02 5.33
C ILE A 48 -3.35 12.57 4.86
N LEU A 49 -2.55 12.22 3.85
CA LEU A 49 -2.45 10.85 3.36
C LEU A 49 -1.96 9.90 4.46
N LYS A 50 -0.96 10.32 5.23
CA LYS A 50 -0.42 9.54 6.33
C LYS A 50 -1.47 9.29 7.42
N LEU A 51 -2.22 10.34 7.80
CA LEU A 51 -3.28 10.23 8.81
C LEU A 51 -4.39 9.28 8.36
N ARG A 52 -4.83 9.39 7.11
CA ARG A 52 -5.87 8.54 6.57
C ARG A 52 -5.45 7.07 6.53
N LYS A 53 -4.19 6.81 6.21
CA LYS A 53 -3.64 5.46 6.21
C LYS A 53 -3.60 4.87 7.61
N MET A 54 -3.21 5.66 8.61
CA MET A 54 -3.20 5.24 10.01
C MET A 54 -4.59 4.84 10.49
N ASP A 55 -5.62 5.64 10.17
CA ASP A 55 -7.00 5.36 10.54
C ASP A 55 -7.50 4.06 9.92
N ASP A 56 -7.18 3.80 8.66
CA ASP A 56 -7.54 2.56 7.97
C ASP A 56 -6.83 1.35 8.59
N ASP A 57 -5.55 1.45 8.88
CA ASP A 57 -4.77 0.38 9.50
C ASP A 57 -5.30 0.05 10.90
N GLU A 58 -5.66 1.05 11.68
CA GLU A 58 -6.25 0.86 13.01
C GLU A 58 -7.62 0.18 12.93
N ARG A 59 -8.46 0.58 12.00
CA ARG A 59 -9.78 -0.03 11.80
C ARG A 59 -9.65 -1.50 11.42
N ILE A 60 -8.76 -1.83 10.50
CA ILE A 60 -8.51 -3.21 10.06
C ILE A 60 -8.06 -4.05 11.25
N ARG A 61 -7.15 -3.55 12.07
CA ARG A 61 -6.67 -4.25 13.26
C ARG A 61 -7.79 -4.51 14.25
N GLN A 62 -8.68 -3.55 14.49
CA GLN A 62 -9.83 -3.71 15.37
C GLN A 62 -10.80 -4.77 14.85
N GLU A 63 -11.08 -4.78 13.55
CA GLU A 63 -11.93 -5.77 12.91
C GLU A 63 -11.36 -7.18 13.05
N GLU A 64 -10.05 -7.33 12.87
CA GLU A 64 -9.35 -8.61 13.03
C GLU A 64 -9.42 -9.11 14.47
N GLU A 65 -9.20 -8.25 15.46
CA GLU A 65 -9.31 -8.61 16.88
C GLU A 65 -10.72 -9.05 17.23
N LEU A 66 -11.74 -8.35 16.72
CA LEU A 66 -13.14 -8.70 16.92
C LEU A 66 -13.47 -10.08 16.40
N GLU A 67 -12.97 -10.43 15.20
CA GLU A 67 -13.15 -11.74 14.62
C GLU A 67 -12.50 -12.85 15.46
N ILE A 68 -11.32 -12.60 15.98
CA ILE A 68 -10.61 -13.55 16.86
C ILE A 68 -11.44 -13.79 18.12
N TYR A 69 -11.93 -12.76 18.75
CA TYR A 69 -12.73 -12.87 19.98
C TYR A 69 -14.05 -13.60 19.73
N LYS A 70 -14.74 -13.27 18.62
CA LYS A 70 -15.95 -13.99 18.22
C LYS A 70 -15.70 -15.48 18.00
N SER A 71 -14.58 -15.81 17.38
CA SER A 71 -14.20 -17.21 17.15
C SER A 71 -13.95 -17.95 18.45
N ILE A 72 -13.31 -17.33 19.43
CA ILE A 72 -13.01 -17.92 20.72
C ILE A 72 -14.26 -18.23 21.50
N ILE A 73 -15.23 -17.31 21.52
CA ILE A 73 -16.47 -17.48 22.28
C ILE A 73 -17.59 -18.17 21.49
N GLY A 74 -17.35 -18.52 20.22
CA GLY A 74 -18.29 -19.26 19.40
C GLY A 74 -19.40 -18.46 18.75
N ILE A 75 -19.28 -17.14 18.68
CA ILE A 75 -20.21 -16.27 17.96
C ILE A 75 -19.84 -16.26 16.47
N LYS A 76 -20.81 -16.54 15.61
CA LYS A 76 -20.62 -16.52 14.17
C LYS A 76 -20.88 -15.12 13.59
#